data_6681a973a17463baeba43eaf0b985103
#
_entry.id   6681a973a17463baeba43eaf0b985103
#
_cell.length_a   1.000
_cell.length_b   1.000
_cell.length_c   1.000
_cell.angle_alpha   90.00
_cell.angle_beta   90.00
_cell.angle_gamma   90.00
#
_symmetry.space_group_name_H-M   'P 1'
#
loop_
_entity.id
_entity.type
_entity.pdbx_description
1 polymer ?
#
loop_
_entity_poly.entity_id
_entity_poly.type
_entity_poly.pdbx_seq_one_letter_code
_entity_poly.pdbx_strand_id
1 'polypeptide(L)'
;MPPIVRNIAVVTLSLMLASCTTQPTAPVRVLAAPGAEAADCIADLGKVQAIASQTLDPRNISVVNWNIQKGRNTEWVKDLSAIGAEPDLLILQEASARTNVWRDLVPEHHESFAEGFGPDWSPSGVMTVSAAEPLTECELVAHEPWFGTRKATLITEYALSGTDRTLLVVNIHGINFALGTSDLENQFDQARAVIEQHDGPVVFSGDFNTWRSQRAQVLEDMLAALGLTALDFDIDHRKRFFGSALDHIYVRGLYSEYATTLQSDASDHNPLTVRLGLAEETLRVGAAR
;
A
#
# COMPACT_ATOMS: atom_id res chain seq x y z
N MET A 1 -81.34 37.88 6.11
CA MET A 1 -79.89 37.87 6.35
C MET A 1 -79.47 36.45 6.55
N PRO A 2 -78.79 35.86 5.60
CA PRO A 2 -78.28 34.49 5.79
C PRO A 2 -76.87 34.51 6.42
N PRO A 3 -76.48 33.52 7.16
CA PRO A 3 -75.19 33.46 7.86
C PRO A 3 -74.04 33.10 6.91
N ILE A 4 -72.90 33.71 7.12
CA ILE A 4 -71.63 33.54 6.39
C ILE A 4 -70.96 32.29 6.97
N VAL A 5 -70.83 31.25 6.16
CA VAL A 5 -70.01 30.06 6.47
C VAL A 5 -68.56 30.37 6.08
N ARG A 6 -67.68 30.43 7.07
CA ARG A 6 -66.23 30.56 6.88
C ARG A 6 -65.64 29.15 6.67
N ASN A 7 -65.19 28.86 5.45
CA ASN A 7 -64.40 27.69 5.15
C ASN A 7 -62.96 27.90 5.69
N ILE A 8 -62.55 27.09 6.64
CA ILE A 8 -61.16 27.01 7.12
C ILE A 8 -60.48 25.94 6.28
N ALA A 9 -59.59 26.36 5.38
CA ALA A 9 -58.73 25.45 4.67
C ALA A 9 -57.59 25.02 5.60
N VAL A 10 -57.59 23.73 5.95
CA VAL A 10 -56.45 23.09 6.67
C VAL A 10 -55.39 22.74 5.65
N VAL A 11 -54.29 23.48 5.66
CA VAL A 11 -53.10 23.18 4.88
C VAL A 11 -52.28 22.16 5.68
N THR A 12 -52.29 20.90 5.27
CA THR A 12 -51.41 19.90 5.79
C THR A 12 -50.02 20.02 5.15
N LEU A 13 -49.06 20.56 5.91
CA LEU A 13 -47.66 20.62 5.54
C LEU A 13 -47.04 19.25 5.73
N SER A 14 -46.89 18.50 4.64
CA SER A 14 -46.13 17.22 4.64
C SER A 14 -44.65 17.55 4.71
N LEU A 15 -44.02 17.36 5.89
CA LEU A 15 -42.57 17.34 6.03
C LEU A 15 -42.04 16.06 5.36
N MET A 16 -41.46 16.20 4.19
CA MET A 16 -40.56 15.13 3.64
C MET A 16 -39.26 15.18 4.44
N LEU A 17 -39.13 14.25 5.39
CA LEU A 17 -37.85 13.92 6.00
C LEU A 17 -36.99 13.20 4.94
N ALA A 18 -36.09 13.94 4.30
CA ALA A 18 -35.02 13.35 3.53
C ALA A 18 -34.10 12.61 4.52
N SER A 19 -34.28 11.30 4.61
CA SER A 19 -33.32 10.43 5.27
C SER A 19 -32.02 10.44 4.44
N CYS A 20 -31.03 11.21 4.88
CA CYS A 20 -29.65 10.97 4.47
C CYS A 20 -29.27 9.60 5.03
N THR A 21 -29.39 8.57 4.20
CA THR A 21 -28.73 7.28 4.47
C THR A 21 -27.25 7.53 4.26
N THR A 22 -26.54 7.82 5.34
CA THR A 22 -25.09 7.65 5.35
C THR A 22 -24.85 6.16 5.12
N GLN A 23 -24.37 5.82 3.93
CA GLN A 23 -23.85 4.46 3.71
C GLN A 23 -22.79 4.20 4.78
N PRO A 24 -22.85 3.04 5.46
CA PRO A 24 -21.80 2.68 6.38
C PRO A 24 -20.49 2.60 5.58
N THR A 25 -19.56 3.50 5.86
CA THR A 25 -18.18 3.34 5.40
C THR A 25 -17.70 2.01 5.93
N ALA A 26 -17.29 1.09 5.04
CA ALA A 26 -16.66 -0.14 5.48
C ALA A 26 -15.53 0.23 6.47
N PRO A 27 -15.46 -0.43 7.63
CA PRO A 27 -14.40 -0.13 8.58
C PRO A 27 -13.06 -0.41 7.91
N VAL A 28 -12.13 0.56 7.97
CA VAL A 28 -10.72 0.27 7.71
C VAL A 28 -10.36 -0.89 8.63
N ARG A 29 -10.01 -2.02 8.05
CA ARG A 29 -9.62 -3.19 8.82
C ARG A 29 -8.26 -2.88 9.44
N VAL A 30 -8.27 -2.43 10.68
CA VAL A 30 -7.05 -2.31 11.48
C VAL A 30 -6.58 -3.73 11.74
N LEU A 31 -5.46 -4.06 11.16
CA LEU A 31 -4.85 -5.37 11.27
C LEU A 31 -4.34 -5.65 12.67
N ALA A 32 -4.14 -6.92 12.94
CA ALA A 32 -3.73 -7.58 14.18
C ALA A 32 -3.02 -6.69 15.21
N ALA A 33 -3.11 -7.06 16.46
CA ALA A 33 -2.53 -6.32 17.59
C ALA A 33 -1.09 -5.83 17.28
N PRO A 34 -0.75 -4.57 17.65
CA PRO A 34 0.59 -4.05 17.41
C PRO A 34 1.65 -4.99 17.95
N GLY A 35 2.54 -5.48 17.08
CA GLY A 35 3.62 -6.38 17.44
C GLY A 35 3.51 -7.82 16.95
N ALA A 36 2.72 -8.08 15.87
CA ALA A 36 2.81 -9.36 15.18
C ALA A 36 4.26 -9.64 14.78
N GLU A 37 4.78 -10.80 15.20
CA GLU A 37 6.10 -11.25 14.78
C GLU A 37 6.02 -11.82 13.36
N ALA A 38 7.15 -11.86 12.64
CA ALA A 38 7.22 -12.45 11.31
C ALA A 38 6.64 -13.88 11.25
N ALA A 39 6.73 -14.63 12.37
CA ALA A 39 6.16 -15.97 12.49
C ALA A 39 4.65 -16.01 12.33
N ASP A 40 3.93 -15.00 12.84
CA ASP A 40 2.48 -14.90 12.70
C ASP A 40 2.09 -14.60 11.25
N CYS A 41 2.84 -13.69 10.60
CA CYS A 41 2.69 -13.41 9.17
C CYS A 41 2.87 -14.67 8.32
N ILE A 42 3.95 -15.40 8.55
CA ILE A 42 4.27 -16.65 7.84
C ILE A 42 3.16 -17.69 8.02
N ALA A 43 2.61 -17.76 9.24
CA ALA A 43 1.55 -18.70 9.54
C ALA A 43 0.26 -18.43 8.72
N ASP A 44 0.05 -17.24 8.22
CA ASP A 44 -1.16 -16.86 7.47
C ASP A 44 -0.97 -16.89 5.95
N LEU A 45 0.27 -16.95 5.45
CA LEU A 45 0.55 -17.05 4.02
C LEU A 45 -0.06 -18.31 3.41
N GLY A 46 -0.70 -18.16 2.25
CA GLY A 46 -1.25 -19.25 1.46
C GLY A 46 -2.41 -20.03 2.08
N LYS A 47 -2.91 -19.64 3.27
CA LYS A 47 -3.97 -20.36 3.95
C LYS A 47 -5.34 -20.21 3.32
N VAL A 48 -5.59 -19.14 2.62
CA VAL A 48 -6.92 -18.85 2.07
C VAL A 48 -6.92 -19.15 0.57
N GLN A 49 -7.10 -20.41 0.21
CA GLN A 49 -7.60 -20.80 -1.11
C GLN A 49 -9.14 -20.65 -1.19
N ALA A 50 -9.72 -19.75 -0.42
CA ALA A 50 -11.09 -19.36 -0.64
C ALA A 50 -11.14 -18.64 -1.99
N ILE A 51 -12.14 -18.95 -2.78
CA ILE A 51 -12.43 -18.34 -4.07
C ILE A 51 -12.37 -16.81 -3.88
N ALA A 52 -11.22 -16.20 -4.21
CA ALA A 52 -11.08 -14.77 -4.19
C ALA A 52 -12.13 -14.21 -5.14
N SER A 53 -12.99 -13.36 -4.66
CA SER A 53 -14.05 -12.74 -5.47
C SER A 53 -13.44 -11.82 -6.52
N GLN A 54 -12.22 -11.34 -6.28
CA GLN A 54 -11.45 -10.45 -7.13
C GLN A 54 -10.00 -10.93 -7.18
N THR A 55 -9.39 -10.85 -8.36
CA THR A 55 -8.01 -11.27 -8.61
C THR A 55 -7.28 -10.23 -9.44
N LEU A 56 -5.97 -10.11 -9.29
CA LEU A 56 -5.15 -9.26 -10.16
C LEU A 56 -4.84 -9.99 -11.49
N ASP A 57 -4.81 -9.27 -12.61
CA ASP A 57 -4.36 -9.83 -13.89
C ASP A 57 -2.82 -9.93 -13.89
N PRO A 58 -2.24 -11.15 -13.88
CA PRO A 58 -0.79 -11.32 -13.80
C PRO A 58 -0.03 -10.79 -15.01
N ARG A 59 -0.73 -10.43 -16.10
CA ARG A 59 -0.11 -9.87 -17.32
C ARG A 59 -0.02 -8.35 -17.29
N ASN A 60 -0.77 -7.69 -16.38
CA ASN A 60 -0.89 -6.24 -16.38
C ASN A 60 -1.23 -5.74 -14.98
N ILE A 61 -0.23 -5.69 -14.10
CA ILE A 61 -0.38 -5.18 -12.74
C ILE A 61 0.19 -3.76 -12.70
N SER A 62 -0.66 -2.77 -12.53
CA SER A 62 -0.26 -1.37 -12.38
C SER A 62 -0.01 -1.04 -10.91
N VAL A 63 1.17 -0.49 -10.61
CA VAL A 63 1.60 -0.17 -9.25
C VAL A 63 2.04 1.29 -9.17
N VAL A 64 1.56 1.98 -8.15
CA VAL A 64 2.05 3.30 -7.76
C VAL A 64 2.61 3.22 -6.34
N ASN A 65 3.85 3.66 -6.13
CA ASN A 65 4.46 3.82 -4.81
C ASN A 65 4.72 5.28 -4.50
N TRP A 66 4.29 5.76 -3.33
CA TRP A 66 4.48 7.14 -2.95
C TRP A 66 4.47 7.36 -1.42
N ASN A 67 5.51 7.97 -0.88
CA ASN A 67 5.43 8.60 0.44
C ASN A 67 4.71 9.96 0.30
N ILE A 68 3.50 10.09 0.85
CA ILE A 68 2.61 11.25 0.67
C ILE A 68 2.73 12.30 1.78
N GLN A 69 3.76 12.23 2.61
CA GLN A 69 4.03 13.20 3.67
C GLN A 69 2.79 13.54 4.52
N LYS A 70 2.08 12.52 4.98
CA LYS A 70 0.84 12.61 5.79
C LYS A 70 -0.35 13.27 5.07
N GLY A 71 -0.27 13.36 3.73
CA GLY A 71 -1.30 14.04 2.93
C GLY A 71 -1.44 15.53 3.24
N ARG A 72 -0.36 16.18 3.71
CA ARG A 72 -0.38 17.60 4.11
C ARG A 72 -0.79 18.54 2.98
N ASN A 73 -0.37 18.23 1.77
CA ASN A 73 -0.77 18.94 0.57
C ASN A 73 -1.73 18.08 -0.23
N THR A 74 -2.98 18.46 -0.34
CA THR A 74 -4.04 17.70 -1.02
C THR A 74 -3.85 17.60 -2.53
N GLU A 75 -2.92 18.36 -3.12
CA GLU A 75 -2.60 18.28 -4.55
C GLU A 75 -2.11 16.89 -4.98
N TRP A 76 -1.57 16.07 -4.04
CA TRP A 76 -1.15 14.70 -4.32
C TRP A 76 -2.27 13.86 -4.96
N VAL A 77 -3.53 14.16 -4.64
CA VAL A 77 -4.71 13.51 -5.23
C VAL A 77 -4.85 13.84 -6.71
N LYS A 78 -4.61 15.11 -7.07
CA LYS A 78 -4.63 15.53 -8.47
C LYS A 78 -3.49 14.91 -9.25
N ASP A 79 -2.30 14.87 -8.64
CA ASP A 79 -1.13 14.26 -9.26
C ASP A 79 -1.36 12.75 -9.45
N LEU A 80 -1.98 12.08 -8.49
CA LEU A 80 -2.37 10.67 -8.62
C LEU A 80 -3.38 10.48 -9.77
N SER A 81 -4.37 11.37 -9.90
CA SER A 81 -5.33 11.35 -11.02
C SER A 81 -4.65 11.58 -12.37
N ALA A 82 -3.60 12.41 -12.41
CA ALA A 82 -2.84 12.73 -13.62
C ALA A 82 -1.95 11.54 -14.09
N ILE A 83 -1.64 10.59 -13.21
CA ILE A 83 -0.96 9.34 -13.57
C ILE A 83 -1.82 8.50 -14.55
N GLY A 84 -3.11 8.80 -14.65
CA GLY A 84 -3.96 8.43 -15.80
C GLY A 84 -4.51 7.02 -15.79
N ALA A 85 -4.33 6.25 -14.72
CA ALA A 85 -4.98 4.96 -14.54
C ALA A 85 -5.29 4.76 -13.06
N GLU A 86 -6.41 4.12 -12.77
CA GLU A 86 -6.66 3.55 -11.46
C GLU A 86 -5.62 2.43 -11.24
N PRO A 87 -4.67 2.57 -10.32
CA PRO A 87 -3.66 1.54 -10.11
C PRO A 87 -4.30 0.31 -9.47
N ASP A 88 -3.86 -0.88 -9.89
CA ASP A 88 -4.24 -2.13 -9.23
C ASP A 88 -3.71 -2.18 -7.78
N LEU A 89 -2.55 -1.55 -7.56
CA LEU A 89 -1.88 -1.43 -6.26
C LEU A 89 -1.38 0.00 -6.05
N LEU A 90 -1.91 0.69 -5.03
CA LEU A 90 -1.41 1.97 -4.57
C LEU A 90 -0.72 1.77 -3.22
N ILE A 91 0.60 1.90 -3.20
CA ILE A 91 1.48 1.63 -2.07
C ILE A 91 1.91 2.95 -1.46
N LEU A 92 1.39 3.31 -0.29
CA LEU A 92 1.58 4.61 0.33
C LEU A 92 2.37 4.50 1.62
N GLN A 93 3.29 5.45 1.84
CA GLN A 93 3.94 5.67 3.12
C GLN A 93 3.52 7.03 3.68
N GLU A 94 3.61 7.16 4.98
CA GLU A 94 3.05 8.29 5.74
C GLU A 94 1.57 8.54 5.43
N ALA A 95 0.82 7.53 5.06
CA ALA A 95 -0.62 7.62 4.87
C ALA A 95 -1.32 7.77 6.22
N SER A 96 -2.46 8.44 6.25
CA SER A 96 -3.32 8.50 7.43
C SER A 96 -4.53 7.60 7.24
N ALA A 97 -4.84 6.77 8.24
CA ALA A 97 -6.05 5.93 8.24
C ALA A 97 -7.36 6.74 8.10
N ARG A 98 -7.30 8.06 8.27
CA ARG A 98 -8.45 8.97 8.12
C ARG A 98 -8.52 9.66 6.77
N THR A 99 -7.48 9.57 5.95
CA THR A 99 -7.44 10.20 4.63
C THR A 99 -8.13 9.27 3.63
N ASN A 100 -9.36 9.57 3.25
CA ASN A 100 -10.19 8.73 2.36
C ASN A 100 -10.18 9.23 0.91
N VAL A 101 -9.17 10.00 0.52
CA VAL A 101 -9.19 10.76 -0.75
C VAL A 101 -9.12 9.87 -1.98
N TRP A 102 -8.50 8.68 -1.86
CA TRP A 102 -8.43 7.67 -2.94
C TRP A 102 -9.78 7.02 -3.26
N ARG A 103 -10.77 7.08 -2.35
CA ARG A 103 -12.10 6.48 -2.57
C ARG A 103 -12.82 7.04 -3.79
N ASP A 104 -12.54 8.30 -4.12
CA ASP A 104 -13.09 8.93 -5.32
C ASP A 104 -12.29 8.56 -6.58
N LEU A 105 -11.06 8.03 -6.41
CA LEU A 105 -10.14 7.71 -7.51
C LEU A 105 -10.19 6.23 -7.88
N VAL A 106 -10.42 5.35 -6.91
CA VAL A 106 -10.48 3.90 -7.09
C VAL A 106 -11.78 3.41 -6.44
N PRO A 107 -12.92 3.46 -7.15
CA PRO A 107 -14.17 2.90 -6.69
C PRO A 107 -14.01 1.40 -6.49
N GLU A 108 -14.52 0.66 -5.66
CA GLU A 108 -14.36 -0.80 -5.44
C GLU A 108 -12.90 -1.21 -5.15
N HIS A 109 -12.33 -0.67 -4.08
CA HIS A 109 -10.99 -0.98 -3.62
C HIS A 109 -10.99 -1.52 -2.19
N HIS A 110 -9.89 -2.19 -1.84
CA HIS A 110 -9.61 -2.68 -0.50
C HIS A 110 -8.46 -1.88 0.11
N GLU A 111 -8.60 -1.52 1.38
CA GLU A 111 -7.61 -0.75 2.12
C GLU A 111 -7.01 -1.62 3.21
N SER A 112 -5.69 -1.84 3.16
CA SER A 112 -4.89 -2.44 4.22
C SER A 112 -4.01 -1.36 4.83
N PHE A 113 -3.94 -1.28 6.16
CA PHE A 113 -3.20 -0.23 6.86
C PHE A 113 -2.43 -0.78 8.06
N ALA A 114 -1.13 -0.48 8.13
CA ALA A 114 -0.30 -0.76 9.28
C ALA A 114 0.13 0.56 9.95
N GLU A 115 -0.17 0.68 11.25
CA GLU A 115 0.08 1.89 12.01
C GLU A 115 1.57 2.09 12.30
N GLY A 116 2.08 3.23 11.87
CA GLY A 116 3.43 3.71 12.19
C GLY A 116 3.41 4.81 13.26
N PHE A 117 3.85 6.00 12.87
CA PHE A 117 3.97 7.15 13.75
C PHE A 117 2.79 8.11 13.61
N GLY A 118 2.32 8.61 14.75
CA GLY A 118 1.30 9.66 14.80
C GLY A 118 0.63 9.73 16.17
N PRO A 119 -0.14 10.77 16.44
CA PRO A 119 -0.96 10.80 17.64
C PRO A 119 -2.14 9.83 17.47
N ASP A 120 -2.60 9.23 18.55
CA ASP A 120 -3.70 8.25 18.59
C ASP A 120 -4.97 8.71 17.85
N TRP A 121 -5.21 10.02 17.83
CA TRP A 121 -6.36 10.60 17.14
C TRP A 121 -6.15 10.77 15.61
N SER A 122 -4.93 10.64 15.11
CA SER A 122 -4.59 10.68 13.68
C SER A 122 -3.30 9.88 13.41
N PRO A 123 -3.36 8.55 13.50
CA PRO A 123 -2.21 7.72 13.20
C PRO A 123 -1.83 7.82 11.73
N SER A 124 -0.54 7.86 11.47
CA SER A 124 0.00 7.70 10.12
C SER A 124 0.82 6.41 10.05
N GLY A 125 0.89 5.82 8.87
CA GLY A 125 1.58 4.55 8.69
C GLY A 125 1.81 4.24 7.23
N VAL A 126 1.87 2.97 6.92
CA VAL A 126 1.89 2.49 5.54
C VAL A 126 0.52 1.93 5.16
N MET A 127 0.11 2.17 3.93
CA MET A 127 -1.19 1.75 3.41
C MET A 127 -1.02 1.15 2.03
N THR A 128 -1.69 0.03 1.79
CA THR A 128 -1.84 -0.53 0.46
C THR A 128 -3.32 -0.49 0.08
N VAL A 129 -3.64 0.23 -0.99
CA VAL A 129 -4.97 0.23 -1.60
C VAL A 129 -4.91 -0.66 -2.82
N SER A 130 -5.82 -1.58 -2.95
CA SER A 130 -5.78 -2.61 -3.99
C SER A 130 -7.12 -2.82 -4.67
N ALA A 131 -7.09 -3.14 -5.97
CA ALA A 131 -8.27 -3.50 -6.76
C ALA A 131 -8.81 -4.90 -6.41
N ALA A 132 -8.00 -5.74 -5.74
CA ALA A 132 -8.40 -7.07 -5.29
C ALA A 132 -8.38 -7.16 -3.77
N GLU A 133 -9.29 -7.94 -3.20
CA GLU A 133 -9.29 -8.23 -1.76
C GLU A 133 -8.04 -9.05 -1.41
N PRO A 134 -7.23 -8.63 -0.41
CA PRO A 134 -6.08 -9.40 0.01
C PRO A 134 -6.50 -10.72 0.66
N LEU A 135 -5.81 -11.79 0.33
CA LEU A 135 -5.96 -13.11 0.95
C LEU A 135 -5.41 -13.11 2.38
N THR A 136 -4.32 -12.40 2.56
CA THR A 136 -3.60 -12.28 3.83
C THR A 136 -3.17 -10.84 4.00
N GLU A 137 -3.26 -10.36 5.23
CA GLU A 137 -2.77 -9.06 5.66
C GLU A 137 -1.99 -9.23 6.96
N CYS A 138 -0.82 -8.59 7.03
CA CYS A 138 0.02 -8.66 8.20
C CYS A 138 0.83 -7.39 8.38
N GLU A 139 1.03 -6.97 9.62
CA GLU A 139 1.90 -5.83 9.95
C GLU A 139 3.12 -6.28 10.76
N LEU A 140 4.27 -5.70 10.43
CA LEU A 140 5.49 -5.78 11.21
C LEU A 140 5.84 -4.38 11.71
N VAL A 141 6.33 -4.28 12.94
CA VAL A 141 6.64 -2.99 13.56
C VAL A 141 8.08 -2.96 14.04
N ALA A 142 8.80 -1.93 13.60
CA ALA A 142 10.10 -1.56 14.14
C ALA A 142 10.00 -0.21 14.87
N HIS A 143 10.99 0.13 15.68
CA HIS A 143 10.99 1.37 16.45
C HIS A 143 12.27 2.16 16.18
N GLU A 144 12.12 3.46 15.92
CA GLU A 144 13.25 4.37 15.86
C GLU A 144 13.97 4.39 17.21
N PRO A 145 15.30 4.15 17.25
CA PRO A 145 16.01 3.89 18.49
C PRO A 145 16.01 5.08 19.46
N TRP A 146 15.87 6.31 18.96
CA TRP A 146 16.00 7.51 19.80
C TRP A 146 14.67 8.12 20.21
N PHE A 147 13.65 7.93 19.39
CA PHE A 147 12.34 8.56 19.60
C PHE A 147 11.26 7.54 19.95
N GLY A 148 11.56 6.25 19.85
CA GLY A 148 10.57 5.18 20.02
C GLY A 148 9.42 5.25 19.01
N THR A 149 9.56 6.06 17.95
CA THR A 149 8.53 6.18 16.93
C THR A 149 8.44 4.89 16.13
N ARG A 150 7.21 4.43 15.90
CA ARG A 150 6.95 3.19 15.15
C ARG A 150 7.19 3.42 13.66
N LYS A 151 7.80 2.43 13.02
CA LYS A 151 7.95 2.29 11.58
C LYS A 151 7.31 0.98 11.18
N ALA A 152 6.31 1.06 10.34
CA ALA A 152 5.53 -0.10 9.94
C ALA A 152 6.02 -0.68 8.61
N THR A 153 5.86 -1.99 8.49
CA THR A 153 5.90 -2.73 7.23
C THR A 153 4.58 -3.48 7.11
N LEU A 154 3.87 -3.28 6.02
CA LEU A 154 2.61 -3.93 5.71
C LEU A 154 2.85 -5.01 4.65
N ILE A 155 2.37 -6.20 4.91
CA ILE A 155 2.47 -7.35 4.00
C ILE A 155 1.05 -7.76 3.60
N THR A 156 0.81 -7.86 2.30
CA THR A 156 -0.47 -8.29 1.75
C THR A 156 -0.23 -9.34 0.67
N GLU A 157 -1.13 -10.30 0.55
CA GLU A 157 -1.06 -11.37 -0.45
C GLU A 157 -2.32 -11.34 -1.32
N TYR A 158 -2.17 -11.46 -2.64
CA TYR A 158 -3.26 -11.37 -3.61
C TYR A 158 -3.32 -12.57 -4.53
N ALA A 159 -4.53 -13.03 -4.84
CA ALA A 159 -4.75 -14.01 -5.89
C ALA A 159 -4.48 -13.43 -7.27
N LEU A 160 -3.87 -14.24 -8.14
CA LEU A 160 -3.63 -13.90 -9.54
C LEU A 160 -4.59 -14.69 -10.45
N SER A 161 -5.20 -14.02 -11.44
CA SER A 161 -6.12 -14.67 -12.35
C SER A 161 -5.43 -15.70 -13.25
N GLY A 162 -6.09 -16.86 -13.44
CA GLY A 162 -5.59 -17.90 -14.36
C GLY A 162 -4.39 -18.68 -13.86
N THR A 163 -4.03 -18.59 -12.58
CA THR A 163 -2.95 -19.34 -11.96
C THR A 163 -3.30 -19.69 -10.51
N ASP A 164 -2.63 -20.66 -9.93
CA ASP A 164 -2.69 -21.02 -8.50
C ASP A 164 -1.68 -20.23 -7.65
N ARG A 165 -0.94 -19.32 -8.27
CA ARG A 165 0.04 -18.48 -7.59
C ARG A 165 -0.61 -17.23 -7.01
N THR A 166 0.04 -16.72 -5.99
CA THR A 166 -0.32 -15.45 -5.34
C THR A 166 0.81 -14.45 -5.48
N LEU A 167 0.48 -13.16 -5.45
CA LEU A 167 1.43 -12.05 -5.42
C LEU A 167 1.60 -11.59 -3.97
N LEU A 168 2.82 -11.61 -3.47
CA LEU A 168 3.15 -10.98 -2.19
C LEU A 168 3.55 -9.51 -2.43
N VAL A 169 2.92 -8.60 -1.71
CA VAL A 169 3.24 -7.17 -1.72
C VAL A 169 3.73 -6.76 -0.33
N VAL A 170 4.92 -6.21 -0.27
CA VAL A 170 5.54 -5.70 0.96
C VAL A 170 5.72 -4.19 0.82
N ASN A 171 5.00 -3.43 1.63
CA ASN A 171 5.05 -1.98 1.72
C ASN A 171 5.82 -1.58 2.97
N ILE A 172 6.97 -0.96 2.81
CA ILE A 172 7.85 -0.60 3.94
C ILE A 172 8.03 0.91 4.07
N HIS A 173 8.04 1.40 5.32
CA HIS A 173 8.63 2.68 5.68
C HIS A 173 9.82 2.41 6.60
N GLY A 174 11.03 2.50 6.05
CA GLY A 174 12.27 2.14 6.72
C GLY A 174 12.60 3.04 7.90
N ILE A 175 13.27 2.47 8.91
CA ILE A 175 13.88 3.25 10.01
C ILE A 175 14.78 4.33 9.44
N ASN A 176 14.66 5.56 9.92
CA ASN A 176 15.41 6.71 9.41
C ASN A 176 16.46 7.22 10.41
N PHE A 177 16.10 7.39 11.69
CA PHE A 177 16.90 8.05 12.70
C PHE A 177 17.72 7.05 13.53
N ALA A 178 18.64 6.31 12.88
CA ALA A 178 19.57 5.41 13.54
C ALA A 178 21.02 5.79 13.17
N LEU A 179 21.96 5.75 14.12
CA LEU A 179 23.37 6.04 13.87
C LEU A 179 24.07 4.91 13.09
N GLY A 180 23.64 3.68 13.28
CA GLY A 180 24.14 2.49 12.61
C GLY A 180 23.14 1.93 11.61
N THR A 181 23.33 0.68 11.25
CA THR A 181 22.46 -0.09 10.37
C THR A 181 21.63 -1.15 11.09
N SER A 182 21.98 -1.50 12.33
CA SER A 182 21.40 -2.65 13.04
C SER A 182 19.87 -2.61 13.20
N ASP A 183 19.30 -1.42 13.47
CA ASP A 183 17.84 -1.30 13.61
C ASP A 183 17.14 -1.46 12.25
N LEU A 184 17.76 -0.94 11.18
CA LEU A 184 17.27 -1.12 9.82
C LEU A 184 17.46 -2.58 9.35
N GLU A 185 18.60 -3.21 9.67
CA GLU A 185 18.84 -4.63 9.41
C GLU A 185 17.76 -5.50 10.08
N ASN A 186 17.47 -5.25 11.36
CA ASN A 186 16.42 -5.96 12.08
C ASN A 186 15.03 -5.80 11.42
N GLN A 187 14.70 -4.58 10.95
CA GLN A 187 13.45 -4.35 10.24
C GLN A 187 13.42 -5.11 8.91
N PHE A 188 14.51 -5.10 8.16
CA PHE A 188 14.62 -5.84 6.91
C PHE A 188 14.60 -7.36 7.13
N ASP A 189 15.23 -7.87 8.18
CA ASP A 189 15.24 -9.29 8.52
C ASP A 189 13.84 -9.84 8.83
N GLN A 190 12.97 -9.03 9.46
CA GLN A 190 11.57 -9.41 9.66
C GLN A 190 10.83 -9.57 8.33
N ALA A 191 10.96 -8.58 7.41
CA ALA A 191 10.37 -8.66 6.08
C ALA A 191 10.96 -9.82 5.27
N ARG A 192 12.29 -10.03 5.34
CA ARG A 192 13.00 -11.13 4.69
C ARG A 192 12.44 -12.48 5.09
N ALA A 193 12.25 -12.71 6.39
CA ALA A 193 11.73 -13.98 6.90
C ALA A 193 10.37 -14.36 6.28
N VAL A 194 9.51 -13.37 6.02
CA VAL A 194 8.22 -13.60 5.37
C VAL A 194 8.38 -13.83 3.86
N ILE A 195 9.21 -13.01 3.19
CA ILE A 195 9.44 -13.12 1.74
C ILE A 195 10.07 -14.47 1.37
N GLU A 196 10.96 -15.02 2.22
CA GLU A 196 11.61 -16.33 2.03
C GLU A 196 10.61 -17.49 2.03
N GLN A 197 9.49 -17.36 2.72
CA GLN A 197 8.45 -18.40 2.80
C GLN A 197 7.41 -18.30 1.66
N HIS A 198 7.50 -17.29 0.82
CA HIS A 198 6.60 -17.12 -0.31
C HIS A 198 7.26 -17.57 -1.61
N ASP A 199 6.70 -18.58 -2.25
CA ASP A 199 7.23 -19.17 -3.51
C ASP A 199 6.80 -18.39 -4.77
N GLY A 200 5.84 -17.46 -4.65
CA GLY A 200 5.25 -16.72 -5.76
C GLY A 200 6.04 -15.45 -6.12
N PRO A 201 5.48 -14.65 -7.05
CA PRO A 201 5.98 -13.33 -7.36
C PRO A 201 5.89 -12.38 -6.17
N VAL A 202 6.83 -11.44 -6.10
CA VAL A 202 6.93 -10.46 -5.01
C VAL A 202 7.10 -9.07 -5.56
N VAL A 203 6.40 -8.10 -4.96
CA VAL A 203 6.67 -6.66 -5.05
C VAL A 203 7.09 -6.20 -3.65
N PHE A 204 8.32 -5.72 -3.50
CA PHE A 204 8.84 -5.11 -2.29
C PHE A 204 9.10 -3.63 -2.57
N SER A 205 8.30 -2.76 -1.99
CA SER A 205 8.27 -1.35 -2.35
C SER A 205 8.11 -0.45 -1.13
N GLY A 206 8.56 0.79 -1.23
CA GLY A 206 8.40 1.76 -0.17
C GLY A 206 9.47 2.84 -0.12
N ASP A 207 9.47 3.57 0.98
CA ASP A 207 10.54 4.46 1.41
C ASP A 207 11.50 3.70 2.32
N PHE A 208 12.65 3.30 1.78
CA PHE A 208 13.65 2.48 2.47
C PHE A 208 14.61 3.30 3.32
N ASN A 209 14.57 4.63 3.20
CA ASN A 209 15.48 5.53 3.91
C ASN A 209 16.97 5.19 3.72
N THR A 210 17.36 4.79 2.51
CA THR A 210 18.73 4.34 2.13
C THR A 210 19.66 5.50 1.76
N TRP A 211 19.67 6.57 2.54
CA TRP A 211 20.39 7.80 2.29
C TRP A 211 21.91 7.74 2.53
N ARG A 212 22.46 6.61 2.96
CA ARG A 212 23.91 6.34 3.10
C ARG A 212 24.27 5.01 2.45
N SER A 213 25.49 4.92 1.92
CA SER A 213 26.00 3.73 1.25
C SER A 213 25.93 2.46 2.12
N GLN A 214 26.19 2.56 3.42
CA GLN A 214 26.09 1.43 4.34
C GLN A 214 24.65 0.91 4.46
N ARG A 215 23.64 1.81 4.48
CA ARG A 215 22.23 1.43 4.52
C ARG A 215 21.78 0.81 3.19
N ALA A 216 22.26 1.36 2.08
CA ALA A 216 22.04 0.79 0.76
C ALA A 216 22.64 -0.63 0.64
N GLN A 217 23.87 -0.84 1.15
CA GLN A 217 24.52 -2.14 1.12
C GLN A 217 23.75 -3.22 1.89
N VAL A 218 23.26 -2.89 3.08
CA VAL A 218 22.42 -3.83 3.87
C VAL A 218 21.19 -4.27 3.07
N LEU A 219 20.54 -3.32 2.40
CA LEU A 219 19.39 -3.61 1.54
C LEU A 219 19.80 -4.48 0.33
N GLU A 220 20.88 -4.13 -0.36
CA GLU A 220 21.40 -4.88 -1.51
C GLU A 220 21.73 -6.32 -1.16
N ASP A 221 22.40 -6.57 0.00
CA ASP A 221 22.74 -7.91 0.47
C ASP A 221 21.48 -8.75 0.72
N MET A 222 20.44 -8.17 1.32
CA MET A 222 19.16 -8.83 1.53
C MET A 222 18.45 -9.14 0.20
N LEU A 223 18.39 -8.16 -0.71
CA LEU A 223 17.74 -8.32 -2.01
C LEU A 223 18.39 -9.45 -2.83
N ALA A 224 19.72 -9.51 -2.83
CA ALA A 224 20.47 -10.56 -3.52
C ALA A 224 20.13 -11.96 -2.95
N ALA A 225 20.03 -12.08 -1.63
CA ALA A 225 19.66 -13.34 -0.98
C ALA A 225 18.23 -13.79 -1.32
N LEU A 226 17.31 -12.85 -1.55
CA LEU A 226 15.90 -13.11 -1.88
C LEU A 226 15.61 -13.25 -3.38
N GLY A 227 16.60 -13.03 -4.25
CA GLY A 227 16.43 -12.99 -5.70
C GLY A 227 15.54 -11.81 -6.15
N LEU A 228 15.51 -10.72 -5.37
CA LEU A 228 14.80 -9.50 -5.71
C LEU A 228 15.69 -8.59 -6.57
N THR A 229 15.11 -8.02 -7.62
CA THR A 229 15.78 -7.10 -8.54
C THR A 229 15.19 -5.71 -8.45
N ALA A 230 16.05 -4.69 -8.42
CA ALA A 230 15.61 -3.30 -8.52
C ALA A 230 15.00 -3.01 -9.89
N LEU A 231 13.97 -2.19 -9.93
CA LEU A 231 13.47 -1.64 -11.19
C LEU A 231 14.26 -0.37 -11.55
N ASP A 232 14.66 -0.29 -12.82
CA ASP A 232 15.19 0.91 -13.42
C ASP A 232 14.04 1.77 -13.97
N PHE A 233 14.15 3.08 -13.82
CA PHE A 233 13.13 4.02 -14.27
C PHE A 233 13.61 4.78 -15.50
N ASP A 234 12.81 4.76 -16.59
CA ASP A 234 13.11 5.48 -17.84
C ASP A 234 13.30 7.00 -17.60
N ILE A 235 12.46 7.54 -16.71
CA ILE A 235 12.58 8.90 -16.19
C ILE A 235 12.67 8.79 -14.68
N ASP A 236 13.81 9.17 -14.10
CA ASP A 236 14.09 9.05 -12.66
C ASP A 236 14.10 10.42 -11.97
N HIS A 237 12.96 10.81 -11.42
CA HIS A 237 12.77 12.00 -10.59
C HIS A 237 12.72 11.67 -9.10
N ARG A 238 13.09 10.44 -8.68
CA ARG A 238 13.11 10.09 -7.26
C ARG A 238 13.90 11.13 -6.47
N LYS A 239 13.33 11.55 -5.34
CA LYS A 239 14.03 12.44 -4.42
C LYS A 239 15.25 11.72 -3.87
N ARG A 240 16.36 12.45 -3.81
CA ARG A 240 17.65 11.91 -3.39
C ARG A 240 18.17 12.67 -2.19
N PHE A 241 18.70 11.93 -1.23
CA PHE A 241 19.42 12.50 -0.09
C PHE A 241 20.86 11.99 -0.10
N PHE A 242 21.83 12.89 -0.05
CA PHE A 242 23.27 12.59 -0.27
C PHE A 242 23.55 11.78 -1.55
N GLY A 243 22.75 11.99 -2.60
CA GLY A 243 22.88 11.29 -3.88
C GLY A 243 22.17 9.95 -3.99
N SER A 244 21.67 9.38 -2.87
CA SER A 244 20.94 8.14 -2.85
C SER A 244 19.44 8.38 -2.96
N ALA A 245 18.73 7.58 -3.78
CA ALA A 245 17.27 7.54 -3.77
C ALA A 245 16.77 6.87 -2.48
N LEU A 246 15.62 7.32 -1.98
CA LEU A 246 15.01 6.78 -0.77
C LEU A 246 13.94 5.75 -1.10
N ASP A 247 13.23 5.98 -2.21
CA ASP A 247 12.09 5.19 -2.66
C ASP A 247 12.51 4.21 -3.74
N HIS A 248 12.06 2.96 -3.60
CA HIS A 248 12.41 1.89 -4.53
C HIS A 248 11.23 0.94 -4.73
N ILE A 249 11.27 0.23 -5.86
CA ILE A 249 10.44 -0.95 -6.13
C ILE A 249 11.38 -2.07 -6.55
N TYR A 250 11.32 -3.18 -5.83
CA TYR A 250 12.04 -4.42 -6.10
C TYR A 250 11.05 -5.51 -6.44
N VAL A 251 11.40 -6.38 -7.37
CA VAL A 251 10.51 -7.45 -7.81
C VAL A 251 11.23 -8.81 -7.90
N ARG A 252 10.46 -9.88 -7.68
CA ARG A 252 10.87 -11.26 -7.95
C ARG A 252 9.77 -11.95 -8.76
N GLY A 253 10.14 -12.70 -9.79
CA GLY A 253 9.18 -13.42 -10.64
C GLY A 253 8.30 -12.54 -11.50
N LEU A 254 8.61 -11.24 -11.61
CA LEU A 254 7.91 -10.25 -12.41
C LEU A 254 8.91 -9.55 -13.34
N TYR A 255 8.43 -9.06 -14.47
CA TYR A 255 9.16 -8.12 -15.33
C TYR A 255 8.43 -6.79 -15.40
N SER A 256 9.15 -5.72 -15.69
CA SER A 256 8.58 -4.39 -15.90
C SER A 256 8.37 -4.15 -17.39
N GLU A 257 7.15 -3.83 -17.79
CA GLU A 257 6.86 -3.31 -19.14
C GLU A 257 7.13 -1.81 -19.24
N TYR A 258 6.95 -1.13 -18.10
CA TYR A 258 7.05 0.32 -18.02
C TYR A 258 7.37 0.70 -16.58
N ALA A 259 8.34 1.58 -16.39
CA ALA A 259 8.67 2.17 -15.10
C ALA A 259 9.08 3.63 -15.27
N THR A 260 8.43 4.52 -14.55
CA THR A 260 8.73 5.96 -14.57
C THR A 260 8.45 6.60 -13.22
N THR A 261 8.94 7.82 -13.05
CA THR A 261 8.62 8.66 -11.92
C THR A 261 8.07 9.99 -12.39
N LEU A 262 7.20 10.60 -11.62
CA LEU A 262 6.64 11.91 -11.92
C LEU A 262 7.20 12.96 -10.94
N GLN A 263 7.31 14.19 -11.42
CA GLN A 263 7.60 15.31 -10.54
C GLN A 263 6.32 15.76 -9.83
N SER A 264 6.39 15.94 -8.53
CA SER A 264 5.31 16.47 -7.71
C SER A 264 5.86 17.43 -6.65
N ASP A 265 5.12 18.49 -6.41
CA ASP A 265 5.34 19.41 -5.29
C ASP A 265 4.39 19.11 -4.12
N ALA A 266 3.59 18.06 -4.23
CA ALA A 266 2.61 17.67 -3.23
C ALA A 266 3.22 16.92 -2.05
N SER A 267 4.42 16.36 -2.22
CA SER A 267 5.21 15.68 -1.19
C SER A 267 6.70 16.00 -1.34
N ASP A 268 7.46 15.77 -0.29
CA ASP A 268 8.92 15.76 -0.34
C ASP A 268 9.48 14.49 -1.04
N HIS A 269 8.62 13.56 -1.43
CA HIS A 269 8.89 12.42 -2.30
C HIS A 269 8.14 12.54 -3.63
N ASN A 270 8.62 11.86 -4.65
CA ASN A 270 7.97 11.78 -5.96
C ASN A 270 7.39 10.38 -6.20
N PRO A 271 6.19 10.27 -6.83
CA PRO A 271 5.57 8.98 -7.08
C PRO A 271 6.36 8.14 -8.10
N LEU A 272 6.46 6.85 -7.83
CA LEU A 272 6.98 5.82 -8.72
C LEU A 272 5.80 5.08 -9.33
N THR A 273 5.78 4.96 -10.65
CA THR A 273 4.71 4.28 -11.40
C THR A 273 5.30 3.20 -12.26
N VAL A 274 4.77 1.98 -12.14
CA VAL A 274 5.25 0.84 -12.90
C VAL A 274 4.09 -0.02 -13.40
N ARG A 275 4.32 -0.72 -14.49
CA ARG A 275 3.46 -1.78 -15.00
C ARG A 275 4.25 -3.08 -15.03
N LEU A 276 3.72 -4.10 -14.38
CA LEU A 276 4.38 -5.38 -14.17
C LEU A 276 3.62 -6.50 -14.87
N GLY A 277 4.38 -7.46 -15.37
CA GLY A 277 3.86 -8.73 -15.88
C GLY A 277 4.55 -9.91 -15.20
N LEU A 278 3.84 -11.04 -15.06
CA LEU A 278 4.42 -12.27 -14.51
C LEU A 278 5.43 -12.86 -15.50
N ALA A 279 6.64 -13.14 -15.04
CA ALA A 279 7.68 -13.73 -15.88
C ALA A 279 7.29 -15.14 -16.38
N GLU A 280 7.53 -15.44 -17.67
CA GLU A 280 7.13 -16.71 -18.29
C GLU A 280 7.68 -17.96 -17.59
N GLU A 281 8.89 -17.88 -17.04
CA GLU A 281 9.48 -18.94 -16.25
C GLU A 281 8.64 -19.27 -15.01
N THR A 282 8.04 -18.26 -14.42
CA THR A 282 7.13 -18.37 -13.27
C THR A 282 5.82 -19.06 -13.66
N LEU A 283 5.33 -18.90 -14.88
CA LEU A 283 4.12 -19.55 -15.39
C LEU A 283 4.32 -21.06 -15.65
N ARG A 284 5.54 -21.50 -16.04
CA ARG A 284 5.82 -22.89 -16.42
C ARG A 284 5.95 -23.85 -15.23
N VAL A 285 6.39 -23.37 -14.08
CA VAL A 285 6.55 -24.20 -12.86
C VAL A 285 5.20 -24.58 -12.26
N GLY A 286 4.14 -23.74 -12.41
CA GLY A 286 2.78 -24.04 -11.96
C GLY A 286 2.04 -25.10 -12.78
N ALA A 287 2.38 -25.25 -14.07
CA ALA A 287 1.73 -26.22 -14.96
C ALA A 287 2.29 -27.67 -14.88
N ALA A 288 3.34 -27.89 -14.07
CA ALA A 288 4.05 -29.18 -13.96
C ALA A 288 3.82 -29.91 -12.62
N ARG A 289 2.86 -29.45 -11.80
CA ARG A 289 2.48 -30.10 -10.53
C ARG A 289 1.08 -30.69 -10.56
#